data_9c6b63b84e58049ca338b1babc0ba91e
#
_entry.id   9c6b63b84e58049ca338b1babc0ba91e
#
_cell.length_a   1.000
_cell.length_b   1.000
_cell.length_c   1.000
_cell.angle_alpha   90.00
_cell.angle_beta   90.00
_cell.angle_gamma   90.00
#
_symmetry.space_group_name_H-M   'P 1'
#
loop_
_entity.id
_entity.type
_entity.pdbx_description
1 polymer ?
#
loop_
_entity_poly.entity_id
_entity_poly.type
_entity_poly.pdbx_seq_one_letter_code
_entity_poly.pdbx_strand_id
1 'polypeptide(L)'
;LCVGDIILDQYIHGRIERISPEAPIPILLAENEDYVLGGVGNVAKNISSIGGKVTLLSLSGNDQESKKISELINKCKNIKKLNLKIKNFKTPLKTRYINNSAHVIRVDKEIDNFKLSKIQKNKIIDHIYREIKKCDLILLSDYNKGLFSKDLIKKIVKLAKVHKKIVLADPKSNDFSIYSGVNILTPNHKEITQASSKKNLNQKSLISY
;
A
#
# COMPACT_ATOMS: atom_id res chain seq x y z
N LEU A 1 -0.68 10.62 -10.29
CA LEU A 1 -0.99 10.77 -8.87
C LEU A 1 -1.22 9.38 -8.27
N CYS A 2 -0.35 8.94 -7.36
CA CYS A 2 -0.50 7.68 -6.62
C CYS A 2 -1.12 7.97 -5.26
N VAL A 3 -2.22 7.31 -4.95
CA VAL A 3 -2.94 7.39 -3.67
C VAL A 3 -3.01 5.99 -3.10
N GLY A 4 -2.59 5.77 -1.85
CA GLY A 4 -2.66 4.41 -1.31
C GLY A 4 -2.05 4.23 0.07
N ASP A 5 -2.15 3.00 0.54
CA ASP A 5 -1.56 2.59 1.80
C ASP A 5 -0.05 2.41 1.64
N ILE A 6 0.72 3.17 2.42
CA ILE A 6 2.17 3.03 2.47
C ILE A 6 2.57 2.07 3.57
N ILE A 7 3.55 1.23 3.28
CA ILE A 7 4.07 0.20 4.19
C ILE A 7 5.58 0.37 4.27
N LEU A 8 6.16 0.17 5.43
CA LEU A 8 7.60 -0.03 5.57
C LEU A 8 7.88 -1.53 5.61
N ASP A 9 8.64 -2.04 4.64
CA ASP A 9 9.13 -3.40 4.66
C ASP A 9 10.55 -3.40 5.23
N GLN A 10 10.77 -4.20 6.30
CA GLN A 10 12.04 -4.40 6.97
C GLN A 10 12.49 -5.84 6.77
N TYR A 11 13.75 -6.03 6.42
CA TYR A 11 14.37 -7.34 6.26
C TYR A 11 15.52 -7.46 7.26
N ILE A 12 15.45 -8.44 8.15
CA ILE A 12 16.49 -8.77 9.11
C ILE A 12 17.13 -10.07 8.65
N HIS A 13 18.33 -9.96 8.11
CA HIS A 13 19.14 -11.08 7.65
C HIS A 13 20.02 -11.58 8.79
N GLY A 14 20.13 -12.90 8.93
CA GLY A 14 20.96 -13.50 9.95
C GLY A 14 21.12 -15.00 9.79
N ARG A 15 21.71 -15.63 10.79
CA ARG A 15 21.97 -17.09 10.84
C ARG A 15 21.26 -17.72 12.02
N ILE A 16 20.74 -18.94 11.82
CA ILE A 16 20.18 -19.78 12.87
C ILE A 16 21.16 -20.92 13.11
N GLU A 17 21.81 -20.93 14.25
CA GLU A 17 22.84 -21.92 14.62
C GLU A 17 22.45 -22.77 15.83
N ARG A 18 21.45 -22.35 16.61
CA ARG A 18 21.03 -23.00 17.83
C ARG A 18 19.56 -22.83 18.14
N ILE A 19 19.05 -23.72 18.97
CA ILE A 19 17.73 -23.65 19.59
C ILE A 19 17.85 -22.95 20.95
N SER A 20 16.82 -22.17 21.32
CA SER A 20 16.77 -21.50 22.62
C SER A 20 16.72 -22.53 23.77
N PRO A 21 17.44 -22.29 24.88
CA PRO A 21 17.28 -23.12 26.09
C PRO A 21 15.95 -22.82 26.83
N GLU A 22 15.28 -21.70 26.52
CA GLU A 22 14.03 -21.28 27.18
C GLU A 22 12.77 -21.90 26.56
N ALA A 23 12.83 -22.25 25.27
CA ALA A 23 11.73 -22.85 24.51
C ALA A 23 12.26 -23.51 23.22
N PRO A 24 11.51 -24.44 22.59
CA PRO A 24 11.94 -25.11 21.34
C PRO A 24 11.79 -24.17 20.12
N ILE A 25 12.42 -22.99 20.16
CA ILE A 25 12.42 -22.01 19.12
C ILE A 25 13.83 -21.72 18.60
N PRO A 26 14.02 -21.46 17.29
CA PRO A 26 15.31 -21.08 16.75
C PRO A 26 15.72 -19.67 17.21
N ILE A 27 17.03 -19.51 17.45
CA ILE A 27 17.63 -18.18 17.70
C ILE A 27 18.25 -17.70 16.40
N LEU A 28 17.72 -16.57 15.86
CA LEU A 28 18.32 -15.88 14.72
C LEU A 28 19.35 -14.85 15.23
N LEU A 29 20.61 -15.06 14.91
CA LEU A 29 21.65 -14.05 15.10
C LEU A 29 21.58 -13.06 13.95
N ALA A 30 21.02 -11.87 14.21
CA ALA A 30 20.86 -10.81 13.21
C ALA A 30 22.24 -10.22 12.81
N GLU A 31 22.48 -10.09 11.51
CA GLU A 31 23.72 -9.57 10.92
C GLU A 31 23.53 -8.27 10.17
N ASN A 32 22.46 -8.20 9.38
CA ASN A 32 22.15 -7.03 8.56
C ASN A 32 20.67 -6.68 8.64
N GLU A 33 20.37 -5.40 8.40
CA GLU A 33 19.02 -4.87 8.42
C GLU A 33 18.81 -3.92 7.25
N ASP A 34 17.80 -4.22 6.42
CA ASP A 34 17.43 -3.43 5.26
C ASP A 34 15.99 -2.95 5.33
N TYR A 35 15.75 -1.75 4.77
CA TYR A 35 14.41 -1.16 4.68
C TYR A 35 14.08 -0.80 3.25
N VAL A 36 12.85 -1.13 2.84
CA VAL A 36 12.34 -0.76 1.53
C VAL A 36 10.92 -0.20 1.61
N LEU A 37 10.55 0.58 0.61
CA LEU A 37 9.18 1.09 0.46
C LEU A 37 8.26 -0.03 0.01
N GLY A 38 7.20 -0.29 0.76
CA GLY A 38 6.13 -1.23 0.43
C GLY A 38 4.81 -0.50 0.10
N GLY A 39 3.81 -1.27 -0.33
CA GLY A 39 2.52 -0.74 -0.74
C GLY A 39 2.63 0.31 -1.83
N VAL A 40 1.86 1.40 -1.74
CA VAL A 40 1.92 2.50 -2.70
C VAL A 40 3.33 3.13 -2.81
N GLY A 41 4.16 3.01 -1.78
CA GLY A 41 5.54 3.50 -1.80
C GLY A 41 6.40 2.73 -2.81
N ASN A 42 6.25 1.41 -2.91
CA ASN A 42 6.91 0.58 -3.90
C ASN A 42 6.43 0.92 -5.33
N VAL A 43 5.12 1.10 -5.51
CA VAL A 43 4.54 1.53 -6.80
C VAL A 43 5.14 2.87 -7.23
N ALA A 44 5.19 3.84 -6.33
CA ALA A 44 5.78 5.15 -6.60
C ALA A 44 7.26 5.06 -6.97
N LYS A 45 8.05 4.23 -6.27
CA LYS A 45 9.45 3.97 -6.56
C LYS A 45 9.63 3.36 -7.95
N ASN A 46 8.81 2.37 -8.32
CA ASN A 46 8.88 1.72 -9.63
C ASN A 46 8.58 2.69 -10.77
N ILE A 47 7.52 3.52 -10.64
CA ILE A 47 7.21 4.55 -11.64
C ILE A 47 8.36 5.57 -11.75
N SER A 48 8.93 6.00 -10.62
CA SER A 48 10.06 6.92 -10.59
C SER A 48 11.30 6.33 -11.26
N SER A 49 11.58 5.03 -11.08
CA SER A 49 12.76 4.36 -11.63
C SER A 49 12.74 4.23 -13.16
N ILE A 50 11.55 4.20 -13.77
CA ILE A 50 11.38 4.22 -15.24
C ILE A 50 11.19 5.64 -15.79
N GLY A 51 11.52 6.68 -15.00
CA GLY A 51 11.49 8.08 -15.43
C GLY A 51 10.16 8.81 -15.21
N GLY A 52 9.14 8.15 -14.68
CA GLY A 52 7.84 8.76 -14.38
C GLY A 52 7.91 9.77 -13.22
N LYS A 53 7.11 10.82 -13.28
CA LYS A 53 6.92 11.78 -12.17
C LYS A 53 5.74 11.35 -11.31
N VAL A 54 5.95 11.25 -10.00
CA VAL A 54 4.94 10.78 -9.06
C VAL A 54 4.61 11.83 -8.02
N THR A 55 3.32 12.14 -7.86
CA THR A 55 2.82 12.74 -6.62
C THR A 55 2.23 11.62 -5.78
N LEU A 56 2.83 11.35 -4.63
CA LEU A 56 2.46 10.25 -3.72
C LEU A 56 1.65 10.79 -2.55
N LEU A 57 0.38 10.39 -2.44
CA LEU A 57 -0.51 10.68 -1.32
C LEU A 57 -0.73 9.42 -0.49
N SER A 58 -0.31 9.46 0.76
CA SER A 58 -0.44 8.34 1.71
C SER A 58 -0.71 8.82 3.13
N LEU A 59 -1.08 7.88 4.01
CA LEU A 59 -1.21 8.11 5.44
C LEU A 59 0.00 7.57 6.18
N SER A 60 0.39 8.23 7.26
CA SER A 60 1.34 7.68 8.24
C SER A 60 1.06 8.17 9.64
N GLY A 61 1.61 7.46 10.62
CA GLY A 61 1.68 7.90 12.01
C GLY A 61 2.75 8.97 12.24
N ASN A 62 2.91 9.36 13.49
CA ASN A 62 4.02 10.17 13.96
C ASN A 62 5.05 9.28 14.68
N ASP A 63 5.62 8.31 13.96
CA ASP A 63 6.45 7.22 14.44
C ASP A 63 7.79 7.14 13.67
N GLN A 64 8.66 6.23 14.09
CA GLN A 64 9.98 6.03 13.47
C GLN A 64 9.83 5.46 12.06
N GLU A 65 8.86 4.60 11.82
CA GLU A 65 8.53 4.01 10.53
C GLU A 65 8.21 5.11 9.50
N SER A 66 7.42 6.11 9.88
CA SER A 66 7.10 7.28 9.04
C SER A 66 8.33 8.12 8.70
N LYS A 67 9.27 8.26 9.64
CA LYS A 67 10.55 8.95 9.39
C LYS A 67 11.39 8.17 8.38
N LYS A 68 11.52 6.85 8.58
CA LYS A 68 12.29 5.96 7.69
C LYS A 68 11.72 5.95 6.27
N ILE A 69 10.39 5.86 6.12
CA ILE A 69 9.71 6.01 4.83
C ILE A 69 10.07 7.35 4.16
N SER A 70 10.12 8.44 4.95
CA SER A 70 10.46 9.76 4.42
C SER A 70 11.89 9.82 3.89
N GLU A 71 12.84 9.22 4.61
CA GLU A 71 14.23 9.09 4.18
C GLU A 71 14.36 8.31 2.87
N LEU A 72 13.62 7.17 2.76
CA LEU A 72 13.62 6.34 1.56
C LEU A 72 13.04 7.07 0.35
N ILE A 73 11.92 7.80 0.54
CA ILE A 73 11.31 8.60 -0.53
C ILE A 73 12.23 9.73 -0.98
N ASN A 74 12.94 10.40 -0.06
CA ASN A 74 13.87 11.48 -0.38
C ASN A 74 15.06 11.02 -1.24
N LYS A 75 15.39 9.72 -1.25
CA LYS A 75 16.38 9.14 -2.16
C LYS A 75 15.86 8.96 -3.60
N CYS A 76 14.54 9.07 -3.81
CA CYS A 76 13.91 8.92 -5.13
C CYS A 76 13.77 10.30 -5.79
N LYS A 77 14.31 10.48 -7.01
CA LYS A 77 14.41 11.79 -7.67
C LYS A 77 13.07 12.42 -8.08
N ASN A 78 12.09 11.62 -8.48
CA ASN A 78 10.87 12.09 -9.16
C ASN A 78 9.61 11.89 -8.32
N ILE A 79 9.72 11.81 -6.98
CA ILE A 79 8.57 11.61 -6.10
C ILE A 79 8.31 12.86 -5.26
N LYS A 80 7.18 13.52 -5.51
CA LYS A 80 6.62 14.55 -4.63
C LYS A 80 5.75 13.88 -3.58
N LYS A 81 6.13 13.99 -2.31
CA LYS A 81 5.41 13.36 -1.20
C LYS A 81 4.34 14.31 -0.64
N LEU A 82 3.11 13.81 -0.54
CA LEU A 82 1.99 14.42 0.18
C LEU A 82 1.54 13.46 1.30
N ASN A 83 2.33 13.39 2.37
CA ASN A 83 2.03 12.48 3.49
C ASN A 83 1.14 13.15 4.53
N LEU A 84 -0.03 12.57 4.79
CA LEU A 84 -0.93 12.99 5.85
C LEU A 84 -0.58 12.23 7.14
N LYS A 85 0.00 12.95 8.09
CA LYS A 85 0.23 12.41 9.43
C LYS A 85 -1.07 12.38 10.21
N ILE A 86 -1.42 11.20 10.71
CA ILE A 86 -2.65 10.96 11.45
C ILE A 86 -2.31 10.61 12.90
N LYS A 87 -2.88 11.37 13.85
CA LYS A 87 -2.76 11.07 15.28
C LYS A 87 -3.39 9.69 15.55
N ASN A 88 -2.77 8.90 16.39
CA ASN A 88 -3.20 7.53 16.75
C ASN A 88 -3.22 6.52 15.57
N PHE A 89 -2.62 6.84 14.43
CA PHE A 89 -2.33 5.88 13.38
C PHE A 89 -0.90 5.36 13.55
N LYS A 90 -0.71 4.06 13.40
CA LYS A 90 0.63 3.45 13.33
C LYS A 90 0.96 3.16 11.89
N THR A 91 2.10 3.65 11.44
CA THR A 91 2.60 3.34 10.10
C THR A 91 2.83 1.83 9.97
N PRO A 92 2.22 1.15 9.00
CA PRO A 92 2.39 -0.29 8.86
C PRO A 92 3.87 -0.67 8.63
N LEU A 93 4.36 -1.61 9.45
CA LEU A 93 5.70 -2.21 9.35
C LEU A 93 5.55 -3.72 9.16
N LYS A 94 6.27 -4.26 8.18
CA LYS A 94 6.36 -5.70 7.93
C LYS A 94 7.80 -6.15 8.05
N THR A 95 8.15 -6.76 9.17
CA THR A 95 9.49 -7.28 9.45
C THR A 95 9.59 -8.73 9.01
N ARG A 96 10.53 -9.03 8.13
CA ARG A 96 10.84 -10.39 7.68
C ARG A 96 12.18 -10.81 8.21
N TYR A 97 12.19 -11.91 8.94
CA TYR A 97 13.42 -12.53 9.42
C TYR A 97 13.85 -13.59 8.42
N ILE A 98 15.11 -13.52 7.98
CA ILE A 98 15.64 -14.33 6.88
C ILE A 98 16.90 -15.03 7.33
N ASN A 99 16.92 -16.36 7.18
CA ASN A 99 18.09 -17.21 7.37
C ASN A 99 18.52 -17.76 6.01
N ASN A 100 19.74 -17.39 5.54
CA ASN A 100 20.29 -17.91 4.28
C ASN A 100 19.30 -17.87 3.10
N SER A 101 18.61 -16.76 2.88
CA SER A 101 17.59 -16.54 1.84
C SER A 101 16.21 -17.20 2.12
N ALA A 102 16.05 -17.97 3.18
CA ALA A 102 14.77 -18.55 3.57
C ALA A 102 14.03 -17.65 4.57
N HIS A 103 12.75 -17.42 4.33
CA HIS A 103 11.89 -16.70 5.27
C HIS A 103 11.60 -17.58 6.49
N VAL A 104 11.98 -17.12 7.68
CA VAL A 104 11.74 -17.81 8.95
C VAL A 104 10.39 -17.40 9.53
N ILE A 105 10.17 -16.09 9.65
CA ILE A 105 8.94 -15.52 10.19
C ILE A 105 8.73 -14.12 9.63
N ARG A 106 7.47 -13.70 9.56
CA ARG A 106 7.11 -12.30 9.33
C ARG A 106 6.31 -11.76 10.52
N VAL A 107 6.72 -10.61 11.00
CA VAL A 107 6.04 -9.87 12.08
C VAL A 107 5.43 -8.61 11.48
N ASP A 108 4.11 -8.46 11.58
CA ASP A 108 3.36 -7.32 11.08
C ASP A 108 2.96 -6.42 12.27
N LYS A 109 3.39 -5.14 12.25
CA LYS A 109 3.02 -4.11 13.23
C LYS A 109 2.13 -3.10 12.55
N GLU A 110 0.85 -3.15 12.81
CA GLU A 110 -0.17 -2.30 12.19
C GLU A 110 -1.38 -2.12 13.10
N ILE A 111 -2.32 -1.27 12.73
CA ILE A 111 -3.61 -1.12 13.41
C ILE A 111 -4.68 -1.82 12.58
N ASP A 112 -5.39 -2.73 13.19
CA ASP A 112 -6.55 -3.37 12.58
C ASP A 112 -7.75 -2.41 12.55
N ASN A 113 -8.53 -2.50 11.46
CA ASN A 113 -9.81 -1.80 11.32
C ASN A 113 -9.76 -0.26 11.49
N PHE A 114 -8.64 0.37 11.16
CA PHE A 114 -8.54 1.82 11.18
C PHE A 114 -9.52 2.45 10.18
N LYS A 115 -10.19 3.52 10.60
CA LYS A 115 -11.15 4.25 9.77
C LYS A 115 -10.89 5.75 9.85
N LEU A 116 -10.82 6.38 8.68
CA LEU A 116 -10.70 7.83 8.58
C LEU A 116 -11.99 8.54 9.00
N SER A 117 -11.85 9.63 9.75
CA SER A 117 -12.94 10.56 10.03
C SER A 117 -13.35 11.31 8.75
N LYS A 118 -14.53 11.93 8.78
CA LYS A 118 -15.03 12.78 7.68
C LYS A 118 -14.06 13.93 7.36
N ILE A 119 -13.47 14.55 8.38
CA ILE A 119 -12.50 15.64 8.23
C ILE A 119 -11.24 15.15 7.52
N GLN A 120 -10.72 13.99 7.90
CA GLN A 120 -9.53 13.41 7.27
C GLN A 120 -9.78 13.03 5.81
N LYS A 121 -10.93 12.44 5.49
CA LYS A 121 -11.35 12.15 4.11
C LYS A 121 -11.46 13.40 3.26
N ASN A 122 -12.01 14.48 3.80
CA ASN A 122 -12.09 15.75 3.08
C ASN A 122 -10.70 16.33 2.79
N LYS A 123 -9.76 16.29 3.75
CA LYS A 123 -8.36 16.70 3.51
C LYS A 123 -7.71 15.90 2.38
N ILE A 124 -7.98 14.59 2.28
CA ILE A 124 -7.48 13.76 1.17
C ILE A 124 -8.05 14.26 -0.16
N ILE A 125 -9.36 14.50 -0.23
CA ILE A 125 -10.01 15.01 -1.46
C ILE A 125 -9.46 16.39 -1.84
N ASP A 126 -9.22 17.28 -0.88
CA ASP A 126 -8.63 18.60 -1.13
C ASP A 126 -7.21 18.49 -1.72
N HIS A 127 -6.39 17.56 -1.22
CA HIS A 127 -5.08 17.28 -1.80
C HIS A 127 -5.18 16.74 -3.23
N ILE A 128 -6.08 15.79 -3.47
CA ILE A 128 -6.32 15.24 -4.82
C ILE A 128 -6.79 16.35 -5.77
N TYR A 129 -7.72 17.20 -5.33
CA TYR A 129 -8.24 18.32 -6.14
C TYR A 129 -7.13 19.28 -6.60
N ARG A 130 -6.17 19.60 -5.71
CA ARG A 130 -5.03 20.48 -6.04
C ARG A 130 -4.05 19.85 -7.03
N GLU A 131 -3.90 18.54 -7.03
CA GLU A 131 -2.91 17.83 -7.84
C GLU A 131 -3.50 17.20 -9.12
N ILE A 132 -4.82 17.00 -9.20
CA ILE A 132 -5.46 16.24 -10.28
C ILE A 132 -5.23 16.83 -11.67
N LYS A 133 -5.17 18.14 -11.78
CA LYS A 133 -4.92 18.83 -13.06
C LYS A 133 -3.49 18.61 -13.57
N LYS A 134 -2.56 18.29 -12.67
CA LYS A 134 -1.12 18.16 -12.94
C LYS A 134 -0.70 16.71 -13.23
N CYS A 135 -1.62 15.75 -13.17
CA CYS A 135 -1.32 14.35 -13.41
C CYS A 135 -2.05 13.82 -14.64
N ASP A 136 -1.50 12.78 -15.27
CA ASP A 136 -2.09 12.11 -16.43
C ASP A 136 -3.14 11.10 -15.98
N LEU A 137 -2.88 10.39 -14.86
CA LEU A 137 -3.76 9.39 -14.29
C LEU A 137 -3.70 9.39 -12.75
N ILE A 138 -4.71 8.75 -12.14
CA ILE A 138 -4.76 8.47 -10.70
C ILE A 138 -4.63 6.96 -10.53
N LEU A 139 -3.67 6.55 -9.68
CA LEU A 139 -3.50 5.16 -9.27
C LEU A 139 -3.90 5.02 -7.80
N LEU A 140 -4.83 4.11 -7.52
CA LEU A 140 -5.27 3.74 -6.17
C LEU A 140 -4.62 2.39 -5.82
N SER A 141 -3.76 2.38 -4.80
CA SER A 141 -3.10 1.16 -4.32
C SER A 141 -3.64 0.81 -2.94
N ASP A 142 -4.59 -0.11 -2.89
CA ASP A 142 -5.29 -0.52 -1.69
C ASP A 142 -4.61 -1.76 -1.07
N TYR A 143 -4.22 -1.63 0.20
CA TYR A 143 -3.70 -2.73 1.03
C TYR A 143 -4.58 -2.97 2.26
N ASN A 144 -5.79 -2.37 2.27
CA ASN A 144 -6.75 -2.49 3.37
C ASN A 144 -6.17 -2.03 4.72
N LYS A 145 -5.39 -0.92 4.70
CA LYS A 145 -4.81 -0.32 5.91
C LYS A 145 -5.58 0.93 6.38
N GLY A 146 -6.80 1.11 5.86
CA GLY A 146 -7.76 2.10 6.36
C GLY A 146 -7.80 3.42 5.60
N LEU A 147 -7.01 3.60 4.53
CA LEU A 147 -7.12 4.77 3.68
C LEU A 147 -8.43 4.77 2.89
N PHE A 148 -8.77 3.66 2.25
CA PHE A 148 -9.90 3.59 1.35
C PHE A 148 -11.20 3.19 2.05
N SER A 149 -12.28 3.76 1.54
CA SER A 149 -13.66 3.41 1.86
C SER A 149 -14.51 3.68 0.62
N LYS A 150 -15.64 3.01 0.48
CA LYS A 150 -16.55 3.15 -0.67
C LYS A 150 -16.89 4.61 -0.99
N ASP A 151 -17.19 5.41 0.03
CA ASP A 151 -17.52 6.83 -0.12
C ASP A 151 -16.31 7.68 -0.59
N LEU A 152 -15.10 7.37 -0.10
CA LEU A 152 -13.88 8.08 -0.54
C LEU A 152 -13.54 7.74 -1.98
N ILE A 153 -13.55 6.47 -2.37
CA ILE A 153 -13.29 6.03 -3.75
C ILE A 153 -14.31 6.66 -4.70
N LYS A 154 -15.61 6.64 -4.35
CA LYS A 154 -16.67 7.28 -5.14
C LYS A 154 -16.42 8.77 -5.38
N LYS A 155 -15.94 9.50 -4.34
CA LYS A 155 -15.57 10.92 -4.48
C LYS A 155 -14.36 11.10 -5.40
N ILE A 156 -13.33 10.26 -5.29
CA ILE A 156 -12.14 10.30 -6.15
C ILE A 156 -12.53 10.06 -7.61
N VAL A 157 -13.33 9.02 -7.88
CA VAL A 157 -13.81 8.68 -9.22
C VAL A 157 -14.65 9.82 -9.82
N LYS A 158 -15.56 10.42 -9.02
CA LYS A 158 -16.36 11.58 -9.47
C LYS A 158 -15.45 12.74 -9.86
N LEU A 159 -14.45 13.04 -9.03
CA LEU A 159 -13.50 14.12 -9.30
C LEU A 159 -12.65 13.84 -10.54
N ALA A 160 -12.18 12.60 -10.72
CA ALA A 160 -11.44 12.18 -11.89
C ALA A 160 -12.26 12.33 -13.19
N LYS A 161 -13.53 11.94 -13.17
CA LYS A 161 -14.44 12.11 -14.31
C LYS A 161 -14.60 13.57 -14.72
N VAL A 162 -14.79 14.49 -13.75
CA VAL A 162 -14.88 15.94 -14.01
C VAL A 162 -13.62 16.46 -14.70
N HIS A 163 -12.45 15.97 -14.31
CA HIS A 163 -11.15 16.36 -14.87
C HIS A 163 -10.66 15.47 -16.03
N LYS A 164 -11.51 14.56 -16.52
CA LYS A 164 -11.19 13.62 -17.63
C LYS A 164 -9.91 12.81 -17.36
N LYS A 165 -9.71 12.36 -16.10
CA LYS A 165 -8.54 11.56 -15.71
C LYS A 165 -8.91 10.09 -15.59
N ILE A 166 -8.02 9.22 -16.03
CA ILE A 166 -8.12 7.77 -15.88
C ILE A 166 -7.82 7.41 -14.42
N VAL A 167 -8.62 6.51 -13.86
CA VAL A 167 -8.40 5.91 -12.54
C VAL A 167 -8.08 4.44 -12.71
N LEU A 168 -6.91 4.03 -12.22
CA LEU A 168 -6.49 2.65 -12.09
C LEU A 168 -6.54 2.28 -10.61
N ALA A 169 -7.05 1.09 -10.26
CA ALA A 169 -7.05 0.61 -8.90
C ALA A 169 -6.49 -0.81 -8.81
N ASP A 170 -5.55 -0.98 -7.86
CA ASP A 170 -5.05 -2.27 -7.40
C ASP A 170 -5.80 -2.64 -6.11
N PRO A 171 -6.78 -3.57 -6.18
CA PRO A 171 -7.74 -3.79 -5.09
C PRO A 171 -7.22 -4.76 -4.05
N LYS A 172 -7.66 -4.58 -2.79
CA LYS A 172 -7.48 -5.55 -1.71
C LYS A 172 -8.79 -6.01 -1.09
N SER A 173 -9.87 -5.29 -1.36
CA SER A 173 -11.20 -5.68 -0.88
C SER A 173 -11.74 -6.89 -1.66
N ASN A 174 -12.44 -7.77 -0.96
CA ASN A 174 -13.21 -8.85 -1.59
C ASN A 174 -14.52 -8.35 -2.22
N ASP A 175 -14.94 -7.13 -1.91
CA ASP A 175 -16.10 -6.46 -2.53
C ASP A 175 -15.59 -5.44 -3.57
N PHE A 176 -15.54 -5.84 -4.83
CA PHE A 176 -15.12 -4.95 -5.93
C PHE A 176 -16.12 -3.83 -6.21
N SER A 177 -17.34 -3.90 -5.69
CA SER A 177 -18.33 -2.82 -5.86
C SER A 177 -17.86 -1.49 -5.27
N ILE A 178 -16.92 -1.52 -4.32
CA ILE A 178 -16.32 -0.29 -3.75
C ILE A 178 -15.50 0.49 -4.77
N TYR A 179 -14.96 -0.17 -5.81
CA TYR A 179 -14.18 0.45 -6.89
C TYR A 179 -15.04 0.80 -8.11
N SER A 180 -16.38 0.78 -7.97
CA SER A 180 -17.28 1.10 -9.08
C SER A 180 -16.96 2.44 -9.72
N GLY A 181 -16.79 2.42 -11.05
CA GLY A 181 -16.49 3.59 -11.87
C GLY A 181 -15.01 3.89 -12.07
N VAL A 182 -14.07 3.08 -11.56
CA VAL A 182 -12.67 3.11 -11.99
C VAL A 182 -12.57 2.62 -13.44
N ASN A 183 -11.54 3.05 -14.15
CA ASN A 183 -11.35 2.69 -15.56
C ASN A 183 -10.64 1.34 -15.72
N ILE A 184 -9.71 1.04 -14.82
CA ILE A 184 -8.89 -0.17 -14.85
C ILE A 184 -8.81 -0.73 -13.44
N LEU A 185 -9.05 -2.02 -13.28
CA LEU A 185 -8.89 -2.75 -12.03
C LEU A 185 -7.90 -3.89 -12.26
N THR A 186 -6.92 -4.08 -11.36
CA THR A 186 -5.82 -5.04 -11.51
C THR A 186 -5.79 -6.08 -10.38
N PRO A 187 -6.87 -6.84 -10.16
CA PRO A 187 -6.90 -7.86 -9.13
C PRO A 187 -6.03 -9.06 -9.53
N ASN A 188 -5.38 -9.69 -8.56
CA ASN A 188 -4.75 -10.98 -8.75
C ASN A 188 -5.79 -12.12 -8.73
N HIS A 189 -5.38 -13.33 -9.13
CA HIS A 189 -6.27 -14.49 -9.21
C HIS A 189 -6.97 -14.80 -7.88
N LYS A 190 -6.28 -14.69 -6.75
CA LYS A 190 -6.84 -14.93 -5.42
C LYS A 190 -7.93 -13.91 -5.07
N GLU A 191 -7.70 -12.64 -5.37
CA GLU A 191 -8.66 -11.57 -5.13
C GLU A 191 -9.93 -11.75 -5.98
N ILE A 192 -9.79 -12.10 -7.27
CA ILE A 192 -10.94 -12.40 -8.13
C ILE A 192 -11.72 -13.59 -7.58
N THR A 193 -11.04 -14.68 -7.22
CA THR A 193 -11.69 -15.89 -6.68
C THR A 193 -12.47 -15.59 -5.41
N GLN A 194 -11.90 -14.78 -4.51
CA GLN A 194 -12.57 -14.37 -3.28
C GLN A 194 -13.78 -13.46 -3.55
N ALA A 195 -13.65 -12.50 -4.48
CA ALA A 195 -14.73 -11.57 -4.80
C ALA A 195 -15.89 -12.21 -5.56
N SER A 196 -15.61 -13.21 -6.41
CA SER A 196 -16.63 -13.86 -7.24
C SER A 196 -17.51 -14.85 -6.49
N SER A 197 -17.18 -15.21 -5.26
CA SER A 197 -17.84 -16.27 -4.47
C SER A 197 -17.84 -17.65 -5.18
N LYS A 198 -17.15 -17.78 -6.31
CA LYS A 198 -17.04 -19.02 -7.10
C LYS A 198 -15.72 -19.71 -6.77
N LYS A 199 -15.82 -20.97 -6.31
CA LYS A 199 -14.66 -21.86 -6.22
C LYS A 199 -14.32 -22.36 -7.62
N ASN A 200 -13.04 -22.42 -7.98
CA ASN A 200 -12.53 -22.99 -9.25
C ASN A 200 -12.88 -22.17 -10.52
N LEU A 201 -12.48 -20.89 -10.53
CA LEU A 201 -12.50 -20.10 -11.77
C LEU A 201 -11.39 -20.56 -12.73
N ASN A 202 -11.78 -20.92 -13.96
CA ASN A 202 -10.81 -21.09 -15.05
C ASN A 202 -10.62 -19.76 -15.79
N GLN A 203 -9.64 -19.70 -16.69
CA GLN A 203 -9.30 -18.47 -17.41
C GLN A 203 -10.48 -17.90 -18.22
N LYS A 204 -11.33 -18.77 -18.81
CA LYS A 204 -12.53 -18.36 -19.57
C LYS A 204 -13.60 -17.73 -18.67
N SER A 205 -13.80 -18.26 -17.46
CA SER A 205 -14.77 -17.69 -16.50
C SER A 205 -14.31 -16.37 -15.87
N LEU A 206 -13.00 -16.07 -15.90
CA LEU A 206 -12.45 -14.78 -15.45
C LEU A 206 -12.71 -13.65 -16.44
N ILE A 207 -12.78 -13.95 -17.75
CA ILE A 207 -13.01 -12.95 -18.80
C ILE A 207 -14.49 -12.48 -18.84
N SER A 208 -15.42 -13.25 -18.26
CA SER A 208 -16.86 -12.92 -18.22
C SER A 208 -17.28 -12.09 -17.00
N TYR A 209 -16.35 -11.64 -16.19
CA TYR A 209 -16.50 -10.74 -15.04
C TYR A 209 -15.88 -9.40 -15.32
#